data_ce2b1ae0fff0564f30b19eda537896ba
#
_entry.id   ce2b1ae0fff0564f30b19eda537896ba
#
_cell.length_a   1.000
_cell.length_b   1.000
_cell.length_c   1.000
_cell.angle_alpha   90.00
_cell.angle_beta   90.00
_cell.angle_gamma   90.00
#
_symmetry.space_group_name_H-M   'P 1'
#
loop_
_entity.id
_entity.type
_entity.pdbx_description
1 polymer ?
#
loop_
_entity_poly.entity_id
_entity_poly.type
_entity_poly.pdbx_seq_one_letter_code
_entity_poly.pdbx_strand_id
1 'polypeptide(L)'
;MSTMYEKEEKTFPVWLYVTQEKLKMEEGTMLKKVGILANGGDVSGFNAVIRAIVKTAENHGVECYGIVDGYNGLLKKDFEKLSTAANGEAVGILPKGGSIIGSSTNANIFNYKIVNEDGSVEYKDLSEQAIENIKEFGFDCIFTLGGDGTQKSARDFSTKGVNIIGVPKTIDNDVACTEITFGYNTAVSVAMEALDRLHTTGETHHRIMVLEVMGRYAGWIALESAIAGGADVALIPEIPYDINKVATKIENRKKRGKNFSIVVVAEGAKPKDGEMVVQNIRNNGAGVDNTKLGGVGQVVAKQLEELTGLEARNTTLGYMQRGGTPTAFDRVLSTKYGSKAMELALEGKFGTLVVIKNGKLDSASLEDVVGNNTKIGAVSGNTAESNLRKVTMDDDLVKAARDIGINLGD
;
A
#
# COMPACT_ATOMS: atom_id res chain seq x y z
N MET A 1 38.55 -14.37 67.62
CA MET A 1 38.12 -13.20 66.78
C MET A 1 38.57 -13.47 65.36
N SER A 2 37.67 -14.01 64.57
CA SER A 2 37.90 -14.34 63.15
C SER A 2 36.85 -13.62 62.34
N THR A 3 37.26 -12.63 61.57
CA THR A 3 36.40 -11.87 60.67
C THR A 3 36.34 -12.58 59.31
N MET A 4 35.14 -13.12 59.02
CA MET A 4 34.79 -13.61 57.69
C MET A 4 34.58 -12.40 56.73
N TYR A 5 35.31 -12.38 55.64
CA TYR A 5 35.01 -11.54 54.49
C TYR A 5 34.11 -12.30 53.53
N GLU A 6 32.85 -11.89 53.42
CA GLU A 6 31.95 -12.30 52.34
C GLU A 6 32.41 -11.65 51.05
N LYS A 7 32.66 -12.49 50.04
CA LYS A 7 32.84 -12.02 48.63
C LYS A 7 31.46 -11.79 48.03
N GLU A 8 31.12 -10.54 47.78
CA GLU A 8 30.00 -10.20 46.89
C GLU A 8 30.33 -10.65 45.46
N GLU A 9 29.61 -11.63 44.96
CA GLU A 9 29.56 -11.93 43.52
C GLU A 9 28.78 -10.82 42.81
N LYS A 10 29.47 -9.99 42.07
CA LYS A 10 28.85 -9.02 41.17
C LYS A 10 28.22 -9.77 39.99
N THR A 11 26.92 -10.00 40.04
CA THR A 11 26.10 -10.43 38.90
C THR A 11 26.01 -9.29 37.92
N PHE A 12 26.68 -9.39 36.79
CA PHE A 12 26.50 -8.46 35.65
C PHE A 12 25.14 -8.73 34.99
N PRO A 13 24.43 -7.69 34.56
CA PRO A 13 23.13 -7.85 33.91
C PRO A 13 23.24 -8.66 32.61
N VAL A 14 22.28 -9.53 32.37
CA VAL A 14 22.22 -10.52 31.28
C VAL A 14 22.37 -9.92 29.87
N TRP A 15 22.12 -8.61 29.71
CA TRP A 15 22.29 -7.94 28.42
C TRP A 15 23.77 -7.73 28.01
N LEU A 16 24.73 -7.91 28.92
CA LEU A 16 26.16 -7.80 28.58
C LEU A 16 26.75 -9.07 27.93
N TYR A 17 26.06 -10.21 28.04
CA TYR A 17 26.50 -11.48 27.43
C TYR A 17 26.09 -11.65 25.96
N VAL A 18 25.15 -10.81 25.45
CA VAL A 18 24.69 -10.88 24.06
C VAL A 18 25.67 -10.20 23.08
N THR A 19 26.67 -9.47 23.58
CA THR A 19 27.56 -8.64 22.76
C THR A 19 28.82 -9.32 22.27
N GLN A 20 29.21 -10.48 22.79
CA GLN A 20 30.47 -11.13 22.39
C GLN A 20 30.35 -12.20 21.31
N GLU A 21 29.18 -12.80 21.09
CA GLU A 21 28.98 -13.73 19.96
C GLU A 21 28.63 -13.07 18.63
N LYS A 22 28.22 -11.80 18.62
CA LYS A 22 27.96 -11.02 17.40
C LYS A 22 29.19 -10.37 16.76
N LEU A 23 30.36 -10.48 17.35
CA LEU A 23 31.61 -9.86 16.85
C LEU A 23 32.45 -10.78 15.92
N LYS A 24 31.91 -11.90 15.50
CA LYS A 24 32.46 -12.71 14.40
C LYS A 24 31.50 -12.78 13.22
N MET A 25 31.05 -11.64 12.74
CA MET A 25 30.59 -11.56 11.35
C MET A 25 31.84 -11.28 10.50
N GLU A 26 32.07 -12.19 9.55
CA GLU A 26 33.03 -12.06 8.47
C GLU A 26 32.99 -10.65 7.87
N GLU A 27 34.09 -10.19 7.24
CA GLU A 27 34.23 -8.91 6.54
C GLU A 27 33.19 -8.73 5.41
N GLY A 28 31.91 -8.68 5.76
CA GLY A 28 30.82 -8.19 4.93
C GLY A 28 30.81 -6.67 4.98
N THR A 29 30.65 -6.03 3.86
CA THR A 29 30.60 -4.58 3.68
C THR A 29 29.63 -3.97 4.69
N MET A 30 30.15 -3.32 5.72
CA MET A 30 29.34 -2.73 6.79
C MET A 30 28.58 -1.54 6.19
N LEU A 31 27.23 -1.61 6.16
CA LEU A 31 26.39 -0.49 5.71
C LEU A 31 26.73 0.77 6.52
N LYS A 32 26.91 1.89 5.84
CA LYS A 32 27.17 3.19 6.46
C LYS A 32 26.07 4.19 6.22
N LYS A 33 25.46 4.14 5.03
CA LYS A 33 24.48 5.13 4.58
C LYS A 33 23.39 4.50 3.75
N VAL A 34 22.13 4.75 4.13
CA VAL A 34 20.95 4.23 3.41
C VAL A 34 19.99 5.36 3.03
N GLY A 35 19.31 5.17 1.89
CA GLY A 35 18.27 6.07 1.40
C GLY A 35 16.87 5.46 1.54
N ILE A 36 15.88 6.28 1.88
CA ILE A 36 14.46 5.89 1.92
C ILE A 36 13.72 6.68 0.84
N LEU A 37 13.11 5.97 -0.10
CA LEU A 37 12.37 6.52 -1.23
C LEU A 37 10.91 6.10 -1.14
N ALA A 38 9.98 7.09 -1.05
CA ALA A 38 8.55 6.87 -1.11
C ALA A 38 8.02 7.21 -2.52
N ASN A 39 7.30 6.27 -3.16
CA ASN A 39 6.78 6.52 -4.51
C ASN A 39 5.36 5.94 -4.69
N GLY A 40 4.59 6.53 -5.60
CA GLY A 40 3.19 6.20 -5.84
C GLY A 40 2.22 6.99 -4.95
N GLY A 41 0.95 6.60 -4.91
CA GLY A 41 -0.06 7.25 -4.06
C GLY A 41 0.27 7.11 -2.57
N ASP A 42 -0.08 8.12 -1.81
CA ASP A 42 0.11 8.12 -0.36
C ASP A 42 -0.83 7.13 0.35
N VAL A 43 -0.41 6.73 1.53
CA VAL A 43 -1.21 5.87 2.44
C VAL A 43 -0.89 6.23 3.89
N SER A 44 -1.80 5.91 4.80
CA SER A 44 -1.53 5.98 6.23
C SER A 44 -0.55 4.87 6.63
N GLY A 45 0.55 5.24 7.33
CA GLY A 45 1.58 4.29 7.77
C GLY A 45 2.97 4.52 7.19
N PHE A 46 3.14 5.35 6.15
CA PHE A 46 4.47 5.70 5.62
C PHE A 46 5.45 6.12 6.72
N ASN A 47 5.02 7.09 7.53
CA ASN A 47 5.88 7.64 8.59
C ASN A 47 6.25 6.61 9.66
N ALA A 48 5.40 5.61 9.88
CA ALA A 48 5.71 4.52 10.80
C ALA A 48 6.80 3.59 10.25
N VAL A 49 6.79 3.31 8.92
CA VAL A 49 7.86 2.57 8.23
C VAL A 49 9.17 3.37 8.27
N ILE A 50 9.13 4.65 7.87
CA ILE A 50 10.29 5.55 7.85
C ILE A 50 10.94 5.58 9.24
N ARG A 51 10.12 5.85 10.28
CA ARG A 51 10.61 5.87 11.67
C ARG A 51 11.24 4.54 12.09
N ALA A 52 10.69 3.42 11.70
CA ALA A 52 11.21 2.10 12.06
C ALA A 52 12.56 1.83 11.39
N ILE A 53 12.71 2.15 10.09
CA ILE A 53 13.99 2.05 9.38
C ILE A 53 15.02 2.93 10.07
N VAL A 54 14.72 4.22 10.30
CA VAL A 54 15.65 5.17 10.91
C VAL A 54 16.11 4.70 12.29
N LYS A 55 15.17 4.28 13.17
CA LYS A 55 15.53 3.80 14.51
C LYS A 55 16.39 2.54 14.48
N THR A 56 16.05 1.60 13.59
CA THR A 56 16.83 0.37 13.46
C THR A 56 18.23 0.66 12.91
N ALA A 57 18.34 1.57 11.93
CA ALA A 57 19.61 1.99 11.37
C ALA A 57 20.51 2.70 12.42
N GLU A 58 19.95 3.64 13.20
CA GLU A 58 20.68 4.33 14.28
C GLU A 58 21.23 3.34 15.32
N ASN A 59 20.47 2.29 15.67
CA ASN A 59 20.93 1.24 16.59
C ASN A 59 22.14 0.43 16.05
N HIS A 60 22.39 0.49 14.73
CA HIS A 60 23.52 -0.18 14.07
C HIS A 60 24.58 0.80 13.54
N GLY A 61 24.49 2.08 13.89
CA GLY A 61 25.44 3.11 13.46
C GLY A 61 25.34 3.47 11.97
N VAL A 62 24.20 3.22 11.33
CA VAL A 62 23.95 3.51 9.92
C VAL A 62 23.21 4.84 9.78
N GLU A 63 23.70 5.72 8.90
CA GLU A 63 23.04 6.98 8.57
C GLU A 63 21.85 6.76 7.63
N CYS A 64 20.70 7.40 7.92
CA CYS A 64 19.50 7.38 7.09
C CYS A 64 19.23 8.72 6.43
N TYR A 65 18.84 8.68 5.17
CA TYR A 65 18.41 9.85 4.41
C TYR A 65 17.05 9.60 3.74
N GLY A 66 16.15 10.57 3.82
CA GLY A 66 14.96 10.62 3.01
C GLY A 66 15.26 11.18 1.63
N ILE A 67 14.77 10.52 0.59
CA ILE A 67 14.84 11.02 -0.79
C ILE A 67 13.54 11.76 -1.05
N VAL A 68 13.59 13.11 -1.08
CA VAL A 68 12.41 13.96 -1.13
C VAL A 68 11.66 13.78 -2.46
N ASP A 69 10.34 13.66 -2.40
CA ASP A 69 9.49 13.47 -3.57
C ASP A 69 9.88 12.29 -4.49
N GLY A 70 10.38 11.21 -3.88
CA GLY A 70 10.65 9.96 -4.57
C GLY A 70 11.70 10.08 -5.68
N TYR A 71 11.40 9.56 -6.87
CA TYR A 71 12.37 9.61 -7.98
C TYR A 71 12.74 11.03 -8.44
N ASN A 72 11.91 12.03 -8.17
CA ASN A 72 12.25 13.42 -8.47
C ASN A 72 13.43 13.90 -7.62
N GLY A 73 13.40 13.60 -6.31
CA GLY A 73 14.50 13.93 -5.40
C GLY A 73 15.76 13.13 -5.70
N LEU A 74 15.62 11.87 -6.13
CA LEU A 74 16.77 11.07 -6.54
C LEU A 74 17.51 11.69 -7.73
N LEU A 75 16.79 12.24 -8.72
CA LEU A 75 17.39 12.94 -9.85
C LEU A 75 18.00 14.29 -9.48
N LYS A 76 17.39 15.02 -8.53
CA LYS A 76 17.82 16.35 -8.09
C LYS A 76 18.88 16.31 -6.98
N LYS A 77 19.19 15.12 -6.44
CA LYS A 77 20.02 14.92 -5.23
C LYS A 77 19.45 15.62 -4.00
N ASP A 78 18.11 15.63 -3.89
CA ASP A 78 17.41 16.21 -2.75
C ASP A 78 17.28 15.16 -1.64
N PHE A 79 18.25 15.17 -0.72
CA PHE A 79 18.42 14.15 0.31
C PHE A 79 18.45 14.81 1.69
N GLU A 80 17.45 14.50 2.51
CA GLU A 80 17.33 14.98 3.88
C GLU A 80 17.81 13.93 4.88
N LYS A 81 18.75 14.30 5.76
CA LYS A 81 19.20 13.40 6.83
C LYS A 81 18.08 13.20 7.84
N LEU A 82 17.72 11.93 8.10
CA LEU A 82 16.68 11.57 9.04
C LEU A 82 17.27 11.06 10.36
N SER A 83 16.72 11.52 11.49
CA SER A 83 17.16 11.12 12.82
C SER A 83 15.99 11.02 13.80
N THR A 84 16.12 10.17 14.82
CA THR A 84 15.25 10.10 15.99
C THR A 84 15.85 10.75 17.24
N ALA A 85 16.96 11.44 17.12
CA ALA A 85 17.52 12.29 18.19
C ALA A 85 16.55 13.41 18.56
N ALA A 86 16.75 14.06 19.69
CA ALA A 86 15.93 15.20 20.09
C ALA A 86 15.95 16.27 18.98
N ASN A 87 14.79 16.68 18.50
CA ASN A 87 14.58 17.57 17.34
C ASN A 87 14.88 16.95 15.95
N GLY A 88 15.08 15.64 15.85
CA GLY A 88 15.23 14.97 14.56
C GLY A 88 13.89 14.83 13.80
N GLU A 89 13.96 14.74 12.48
CA GLU A 89 12.82 14.74 11.56
C GLU A 89 11.89 13.53 11.78
N ALA A 90 12.43 12.41 12.26
CA ALA A 90 11.69 11.19 12.55
C ALA A 90 11.09 11.14 13.98
N VAL A 91 11.09 12.25 14.71
CA VAL A 91 10.47 12.36 16.05
C VAL A 91 8.98 12.68 15.93
N GLY A 92 8.14 11.95 16.66
CA GLY A 92 6.69 12.21 16.73
C GLY A 92 5.89 11.92 15.46
N ILE A 93 6.49 11.29 14.44
CA ILE A 93 5.84 11.06 13.15
C ILE A 93 4.95 9.80 13.11
N LEU A 94 5.06 8.91 14.09
CA LEU A 94 4.31 7.64 14.12
C LEU A 94 2.80 7.79 13.87
N PRO A 95 2.09 8.77 14.45
CA PRO A 95 0.66 8.96 14.23
C PRO A 95 0.33 9.82 13.00
N LYS A 96 1.32 10.41 12.33
CA LYS A 96 1.07 11.30 11.19
C LYS A 96 0.75 10.49 9.93
N GLY A 97 -0.34 10.85 9.24
CA GLY A 97 -0.64 10.37 7.90
C GLY A 97 0.29 10.99 6.83
N GLY A 98 0.19 10.50 5.61
CA GLY A 98 1.07 10.92 4.52
C GLY A 98 2.53 10.55 4.75
N SER A 99 3.45 11.22 4.07
CA SER A 99 4.91 10.99 4.12
C SER A 99 5.64 12.29 4.46
N ILE A 100 6.56 12.26 5.44
CA ILE A 100 7.41 13.42 5.75
C ILE A 100 8.44 13.73 4.66
N ILE A 101 8.76 12.76 3.80
CA ILE A 101 9.69 12.90 2.67
C ILE A 101 8.97 13.08 1.33
N GLY A 102 7.66 13.37 1.34
CA GLY A 102 6.86 13.43 0.13
C GLY A 102 6.72 12.09 -0.58
N SER A 103 6.10 12.09 -1.75
CA SER A 103 5.96 10.94 -2.65
C SER A 103 5.64 11.43 -4.06
N SER A 104 6.06 10.73 -5.10
CA SER A 104 5.72 11.06 -6.48
C SER A 104 4.85 9.98 -7.13
N THR A 105 3.71 10.39 -7.69
CA THR A 105 2.83 9.48 -8.45
C THR A 105 3.12 9.47 -9.95
N ASN A 106 3.85 10.47 -10.44
CA ASN A 106 4.03 10.69 -11.90
C ASN A 106 5.46 10.37 -12.37
N ALA A 107 6.37 10.02 -11.47
CA ALA A 107 7.75 9.76 -11.82
C ALA A 107 7.98 8.25 -12.04
N ASN A 108 8.08 7.85 -13.31
CA ASN A 108 8.69 6.59 -13.70
C ASN A 108 10.09 6.89 -14.22
N ILE A 109 11.12 6.48 -13.48
CA ILE A 109 12.52 6.81 -13.80
C ILE A 109 13.00 6.21 -15.12
N PHE A 110 12.46 5.05 -15.53
CA PHE A 110 12.76 4.36 -16.79
C PHE A 110 12.00 4.94 -17.98
N ASN A 111 11.02 5.82 -17.73
CA ASN A 111 10.25 6.53 -18.75
C ASN A 111 9.82 7.89 -18.18
N TYR A 112 10.81 8.70 -17.82
CA TYR A 112 10.61 9.97 -17.13
C TYR A 112 10.08 11.05 -18.06
N LYS A 113 9.01 11.71 -17.63
CA LYS A 113 8.39 12.80 -18.39
C LYS A 113 9.20 14.09 -18.25
N ILE A 114 9.71 14.60 -19.34
CA ILE A 114 10.36 15.90 -19.44
C ILE A 114 9.42 16.85 -20.17
N VAL A 115 9.21 18.03 -19.59
CA VAL A 115 8.47 19.12 -20.25
C VAL A 115 9.50 20.18 -20.60
N ASN A 116 9.70 20.41 -21.90
CA ASN A 116 10.64 21.38 -22.42
C ASN A 116 10.09 22.81 -22.29
N GLU A 117 10.94 23.82 -22.47
CA GLU A 117 10.58 25.24 -22.37
C GLU A 117 9.51 25.65 -23.40
N ASP A 118 9.47 24.99 -24.55
CA ASP A 118 8.48 25.21 -25.63
C ASP A 118 7.13 24.50 -25.35
N GLY A 119 7.00 23.82 -24.19
CA GLY A 119 5.81 23.05 -23.82
C GLY A 119 5.74 21.66 -24.45
N SER A 120 6.70 21.24 -25.26
CA SER A 120 6.78 19.88 -25.79
C SER A 120 7.10 18.88 -24.69
N VAL A 121 6.62 17.65 -24.84
CA VAL A 121 6.80 16.56 -23.87
C VAL A 121 7.62 15.46 -24.51
N GLU A 122 8.69 15.08 -23.86
CA GLU A 122 9.48 13.89 -24.19
C GLU A 122 9.55 12.93 -23.01
N TYR A 123 9.86 11.67 -23.30
CA TYR A 123 10.02 10.63 -22.30
C TYR A 123 11.42 10.03 -22.43
N LYS A 124 12.18 9.97 -21.33
CA LYS A 124 13.55 9.45 -21.30
C LYS A 124 13.75 8.46 -20.16
N ASP A 125 14.56 7.46 -20.41
CA ASP A 125 15.15 6.64 -19.33
C ASP A 125 16.25 7.46 -18.65
N LEU A 126 16.03 7.80 -17.38
CA LEU A 126 16.99 8.53 -16.52
C LEU A 126 17.55 7.63 -15.42
N SER A 127 17.41 6.31 -15.56
CA SER A 127 17.88 5.34 -14.55
C SER A 127 19.38 5.39 -14.33
N GLU A 128 20.19 5.60 -15.39
CA GLU A 128 21.64 5.72 -15.26
C GLU A 128 22.05 6.96 -14.45
N GLN A 129 21.42 8.12 -14.71
CA GLN A 129 21.63 9.32 -13.91
C GLN A 129 21.27 9.10 -12.44
N ALA A 130 20.17 8.41 -12.18
CA ALA A 130 19.77 8.07 -10.81
C ALA A 130 20.80 7.17 -10.13
N ILE A 131 21.34 6.17 -10.85
CA ILE A 131 22.39 5.28 -10.34
C ILE A 131 23.69 6.04 -10.04
N GLU A 132 24.08 6.96 -10.92
CA GLU A 132 25.23 7.84 -10.68
C GLU A 132 25.03 8.66 -9.42
N ASN A 133 23.86 9.26 -9.22
CA ASN A 133 23.54 10.05 -8.04
C ASN A 133 23.57 9.20 -6.74
N ILE A 134 23.09 7.94 -6.78
CA ILE A 134 23.17 6.99 -5.68
C ILE A 134 24.63 6.71 -5.31
N LYS A 135 25.47 6.43 -6.31
CA LYS A 135 26.91 6.14 -6.12
C LYS A 135 27.69 7.34 -5.62
N GLU A 136 27.45 8.52 -6.21
CA GLU A 136 28.13 9.77 -5.85
C GLU A 136 27.82 10.18 -4.40
N PHE A 137 26.57 10.04 -3.96
CA PHE A 137 26.19 10.33 -2.58
C PHE A 137 26.68 9.23 -1.60
N GLY A 138 26.96 8.05 -2.11
CA GLY A 138 27.49 6.92 -1.35
C GLY A 138 26.39 6.18 -0.57
N PHE A 139 25.22 5.99 -1.16
CA PHE A 139 24.21 5.10 -0.60
C PHE A 139 24.62 3.63 -0.78
N ASP A 140 24.68 2.89 0.32
CA ASP A 140 24.94 1.46 0.33
C ASP A 140 23.69 0.63 0.01
N CYS A 141 22.48 1.17 0.31
CA CYS A 141 21.21 0.55 0.04
C CYS A 141 20.09 1.61 -0.08
N ILE A 142 19.10 1.35 -0.94
CA ILE A 142 17.88 2.15 -1.06
C ILE A 142 16.66 1.32 -0.63
N PHE A 143 15.88 1.84 0.31
CA PHE A 143 14.55 1.30 0.64
C PHE A 143 13.50 1.95 -0.24
N THR A 144 12.72 1.15 -0.98
CA THR A 144 11.64 1.63 -1.84
C THR A 144 10.28 1.33 -1.23
N LEU A 145 9.59 2.37 -0.76
CA LEU A 145 8.25 2.27 -0.20
C LEU A 145 7.21 2.50 -1.30
N GLY A 146 6.56 1.44 -1.79
CA GLY A 146 5.63 1.62 -2.91
C GLY A 146 4.78 0.38 -3.25
N GLY A 147 3.80 0.59 -4.13
CA GLY A 147 2.96 -0.46 -4.70
C GLY A 147 3.63 -1.15 -5.91
N ASP A 148 2.84 -1.91 -6.68
CA ASP A 148 3.29 -2.71 -7.83
C ASP A 148 4.25 -1.97 -8.77
N GLY A 149 3.87 -0.78 -9.25
CA GLY A 149 4.72 0.02 -10.16
C GLY A 149 6.07 0.41 -9.55
N THR A 150 6.12 0.71 -8.25
CA THR A 150 7.37 1.02 -7.55
C THR A 150 8.25 -0.22 -7.41
N GLN A 151 7.64 -1.39 -7.13
CA GLN A 151 8.38 -2.65 -7.01
C GLN A 151 8.95 -3.10 -8.37
N LYS A 152 8.25 -2.81 -9.49
CA LYS A 152 8.80 -2.98 -10.85
C LYS A 152 10.07 -2.15 -11.06
N SER A 153 10.01 -0.87 -10.74
CA SER A 153 11.21 0.00 -10.82
C SER A 153 12.31 -0.47 -9.86
N ALA A 154 11.97 -0.93 -8.66
CA ALA A 154 12.94 -1.48 -7.71
C ALA A 154 13.64 -2.73 -8.26
N ARG A 155 12.89 -3.66 -8.89
CA ARG A 155 13.44 -4.81 -9.58
C ARG A 155 14.43 -4.38 -10.68
N ASP A 156 14.03 -3.40 -11.52
CA ASP A 156 14.84 -2.93 -12.63
C ASP A 156 16.13 -2.25 -12.17
N PHE A 157 16.10 -1.48 -11.08
CA PHE A 157 17.29 -0.96 -10.43
C PHE A 157 18.19 -2.06 -9.86
N SER A 158 17.59 -3.08 -9.23
CA SER A 158 18.34 -4.21 -8.70
C SER A 158 19.09 -4.97 -9.79
N THR A 159 18.48 -5.17 -10.97
CA THR A 159 19.14 -5.80 -12.13
C THR A 159 20.29 -4.96 -12.70
N LYS A 160 20.31 -3.65 -12.45
CA LYS A 160 21.41 -2.73 -12.78
C LYS A 160 22.46 -2.61 -11.67
N GLY A 161 22.39 -3.44 -10.63
CA GLY A 161 23.38 -3.54 -9.55
C GLY A 161 23.19 -2.55 -8.41
N VAL A 162 22.01 -1.95 -8.26
CA VAL A 162 21.67 -1.14 -7.08
C VAL A 162 21.15 -2.06 -5.97
N ASN A 163 21.70 -1.92 -4.77
CA ASN A 163 21.21 -2.60 -3.57
C ASN A 163 19.87 -2.01 -3.16
N ILE A 164 18.78 -2.77 -3.31
CA ILE A 164 17.42 -2.33 -3.02
C ILE A 164 16.69 -3.31 -2.13
N ILE A 165 15.90 -2.78 -1.19
CA ILE A 165 14.90 -3.51 -0.42
C ILE A 165 13.54 -2.83 -0.64
N GLY A 166 12.57 -3.59 -1.13
CA GLY A 166 11.20 -3.14 -1.28
C GLY A 166 10.39 -3.26 0.03
N VAL A 167 9.44 -2.34 0.23
CA VAL A 167 8.44 -2.41 1.31
C VAL A 167 7.05 -2.23 0.70
N PRO A 168 6.09 -3.16 0.92
CA PRO A 168 4.82 -3.20 0.21
C PRO A 168 3.84 -2.14 0.73
N LYS A 169 3.68 -1.06 -0.02
CA LYS A 169 2.87 0.11 0.30
C LYS A 169 1.76 0.27 -0.71
N THR A 170 0.53 0.00 -0.33
CA THR A 170 -0.68 0.35 -1.08
C THR A 170 -1.92 0.16 -0.19
N ILE A 171 -2.97 0.96 -0.41
CA ILE A 171 -4.27 0.71 0.21
C ILE A 171 -5.01 -0.43 -0.49
N ASP A 172 -4.65 -0.76 -1.74
CA ASP A 172 -5.38 -1.70 -2.59
C ASP A 172 -5.14 -3.18 -2.21
N ASN A 173 -4.12 -3.45 -1.36
CA ASN A 173 -3.72 -4.78 -0.89
C ASN A 173 -3.44 -5.77 -2.03
N ASP A 174 -2.91 -5.26 -3.14
CA ASP A 174 -2.76 -5.95 -4.42
C ASP A 174 -1.31 -6.34 -4.77
N VAL A 175 -0.34 -6.08 -3.90
CA VAL A 175 1.06 -6.50 -4.12
C VAL A 175 1.19 -8.00 -3.97
N ALA A 176 1.80 -8.64 -4.96
CA ALA A 176 2.03 -10.09 -4.96
C ALA A 176 2.99 -10.53 -3.85
N CYS A 177 2.97 -11.82 -3.54
CA CYS A 177 3.84 -12.48 -2.55
C CYS A 177 3.64 -12.04 -1.09
N THR A 178 2.77 -11.08 -0.78
CA THR A 178 2.45 -10.70 0.60
C THR A 178 0.96 -10.82 0.89
N GLU A 179 0.61 -11.22 2.11
CA GLU A 179 -0.79 -11.34 2.56
C GLU A 179 -1.44 -9.98 2.80
N ILE A 180 -0.64 -8.97 3.18
CA ILE A 180 -1.16 -7.65 3.52
C ILE A 180 -0.14 -6.56 3.20
N THR A 181 -0.64 -5.38 2.83
CA THR A 181 0.14 -4.16 2.61
C THR A 181 -0.19 -3.12 3.67
N PHE A 182 0.76 -2.27 4.05
CA PHE A 182 0.44 -1.21 4.99
C PHE A 182 -0.34 -0.07 4.32
N GLY A 183 -1.25 0.54 5.10
CA GLY A 183 -2.22 1.53 4.65
C GLY A 183 -3.60 0.93 4.32
N TYR A 184 -3.66 -0.35 4.05
CA TYR A 184 -4.89 -1.07 3.71
C TYR A 184 -5.89 -1.08 4.86
N ASN A 185 -5.47 -1.48 6.08
CA ASN A 185 -6.37 -1.56 7.22
C ASN A 185 -6.98 -0.19 7.58
N THR A 186 -6.21 0.88 7.45
CA THR A 186 -6.71 2.24 7.66
C THR A 186 -7.75 2.62 6.59
N ALA A 187 -7.53 2.26 5.33
CA ALA A 187 -8.49 2.52 4.26
C ALA A 187 -9.82 1.77 4.47
N VAL A 188 -9.76 0.50 4.91
CA VAL A 188 -10.94 -0.28 5.30
C VAL A 188 -11.67 0.36 6.49
N SER A 189 -10.92 0.82 7.50
CA SER A 189 -11.51 1.49 8.68
C SER A 189 -12.25 2.78 8.31
N VAL A 190 -11.71 3.57 7.38
CA VAL A 190 -12.37 4.79 6.86
C VAL A 190 -13.66 4.43 6.11
N ALA A 191 -13.62 3.38 5.30
CA ALA A 191 -14.81 2.91 4.59
C ALA A 191 -15.89 2.38 5.55
N MET A 192 -15.50 1.62 6.57
CA MET A 192 -16.40 1.12 7.62
C MET A 192 -17.05 2.28 8.39
N GLU A 193 -16.28 3.30 8.81
CA GLU A 193 -16.84 4.49 9.48
C GLU A 193 -17.86 5.22 8.61
N ALA A 194 -17.61 5.31 7.30
CA ALA A 194 -18.58 5.89 6.37
C ALA A 194 -19.85 5.04 6.28
N LEU A 195 -19.73 3.71 6.25
CA LEU A 195 -20.88 2.79 6.25
C LEU A 195 -21.74 2.93 7.50
N ASP A 196 -21.14 3.03 8.69
CA ASP A 196 -21.86 3.25 9.95
C ASP A 196 -22.72 4.52 9.90
N ARG A 197 -22.20 5.59 9.28
CA ARG A 197 -22.94 6.84 9.06
C ARG A 197 -24.06 6.67 8.02
N LEU A 198 -23.80 5.95 6.93
CA LEU A 198 -24.76 5.70 5.86
C LEU A 198 -25.94 4.80 6.33
N HIS A 199 -25.70 3.87 7.25
CA HIS A 199 -26.75 3.04 7.84
C HIS A 199 -27.83 3.89 8.48
N THR A 200 -27.48 4.82 9.34
CA THR A 200 -28.46 5.63 10.08
C THR A 200 -29.29 6.54 9.18
N THR A 201 -28.66 7.16 8.16
CA THR A 201 -29.40 7.99 7.21
C THR A 201 -30.21 7.17 6.21
N GLY A 202 -29.70 6.00 5.79
CA GLY A 202 -30.42 5.06 4.92
C GLY A 202 -31.68 4.52 5.57
N GLU A 203 -31.59 4.11 6.85
CA GLU A 203 -32.73 3.65 7.65
C GLU A 203 -33.76 4.74 7.84
N THR A 204 -33.34 5.96 8.21
CA THR A 204 -34.23 7.09 8.45
C THR A 204 -35.05 7.47 7.22
N HIS A 205 -34.45 7.43 6.05
CA HIS A 205 -35.08 7.87 4.81
C HIS A 205 -35.56 6.75 3.90
N HIS A 206 -35.39 5.49 4.29
CA HIS A 206 -35.76 4.30 3.52
C HIS A 206 -35.12 4.25 2.11
N ARG A 207 -33.80 4.54 2.06
CA ARG A 207 -33.03 4.68 0.81
C ARG A 207 -32.09 3.52 0.55
N ILE A 208 -31.67 3.40 -0.69
CA ILE A 208 -30.49 2.63 -1.07
C ILE A 208 -29.28 3.56 -0.96
N MET A 209 -28.34 3.22 -0.08
CA MET A 209 -27.09 3.97 0.07
C MET A 209 -25.97 3.20 -0.62
N VAL A 210 -25.36 3.82 -1.62
CA VAL A 210 -24.23 3.26 -2.38
C VAL A 210 -22.95 3.96 -1.92
N LEU A 211 -21.98 3.19 -1.45
CA LEU A 211 -20.64 3.66 -1.10
C LEU A 211 -19.64 3.19 -2.14
N GLU A 212 -19.07 4.13 -2.90
CA GLU A 212 -17.97 3.85 -3.82
C GLU A 212 -16.63 3.99 -3.08
N VAL A 213 -15.80 2.94 -3.15
CA VAL A 213 -14.49 2.85 -2.50
C VAL A 213 -13.38 2.65 -3.53
N MET A 214 -12.16 3.04 -3.17
CA MET A 214 -10.96 2.76 -3.96
C MET A 214 -10.63 1.26 -3.94
N GLY A 215 -9.54 0.86 -4.59
CA GLY A 215 -9.07 -0.53 -4.70
C GLY A 215 -8.61 -0.88 -6.11
N ARG A 216 -8.75 0.04 -7.06
CA ARG A 216 -8.41 -0.13 -8.48
C ARG A 216 -8.99 -1.43 -9.06
N TYR A 217 -8.15 -2.42 -9.28
CA TYR A 217 -8.46 -3.71 -9.93
C TYR A 217 -8.59 -4.87 -8.95
N ALA A 218 -8.54 -4.57 -7.63
CA ALA A 218 -8.70 -5.55 -6.56
C ALA A 218 -9.85 -5.14 -5.61
N GLY A 219 -10.71 -6.08 -5.29
CA GLY A 219 -11.92 -5.85 -4.51
C GLY A 219 -11.74 -5.93 -3.00
N TRP A 220 -10.50 -5.99 -2.50
CA TRP A 220 -10.21 -6.20 -1.08
C TRP A 220 -10.89 -5.17 -0.16
N ILE A 221 -10.74 -3.86 -0.46
CA ILE A 221 -11.34 -2.79 0.35
C ILE A 221 -12.86 -2.93 0.36
N ALA A 222 -13.48 -3.11 -0.81
CA ALA A 222 -14.93 -3.19 -0.93
C ALA A 222 -15.47 -4.40 -0.18
N LEU A 223 -14.85 -5.57 -0.33
CA LEU A 223 -15.30 -6.80 0.29
C LEU A 223 -15.15 -6.77 1.82
N GLU A 224 -13.97 -6.38 2.32
CA GLU A 224 -13.71 -6.36 3.76
C GLU A 224 -14.54 -5.27 4.46
N SER A 225 -14.66 -4.07 3.86
CA SER A 225 -15.51 -3.01 4.43
C SER A 225 -16.98 -3.35 4.39
N ALA A 226 -17.46 -4.07 3.37
CA ALA A 226 -18.85 -4.55 3.32
C ALA A 226 -19.16 -5.55 4.44
N ILE A 227 -18.23 -6.46 4.72
CA ILE A 227 -18.38 -7.40 5.86
C ILE A 227 -18.34 -6.64 7.18
N ALA A 228 -17.33 -5.79 7.38
CA ALA A 228 -17.13 -5.06 8.64
C ALA A 228 -18.24 -4.03 8.92
N GLY A 229 -18.74 -3.37 7.87
CA GLY A 229 -19.79 -2.35 7.95
C GLY A 229 -21.21 -2.89 7.74
N GLY A 230 -21.41 -4.21 7.64
CA GLY A 230 -22.74 -4.83 7.55
C GLY A 230 -23.52 -4.47 6.28
N ALA A 231 -22.85 -4.32 5.14
CA ALA A 231 -23.53 -4.05 3.88
C ALA A 231 -24.34 -5.25 3.35
N ASP A 232 -25.30 -4.97 2.50
CA ASP A 232 -26.18 -5.99 1.88
C ASP A 232 -25.64 -6.49 0.55
N VAL A 233 -24.82 -5.68 -0.09
CA VAL A 233 -24.23 -5.93 -1.41
C VAL A 233 -22.79 -5.44 -1.43
N ALA A 234 -21.88 -6.20 -2.06
CA ALA A 234 -20.51 -5.81 -2.34
C ALA A 234 -20.18 -6.13 -3.80
N LEU A 235 -19.89 -5.10 -4.60
CA LEU A 235 -19.53 -5.26 -6.01
C LEU A 235 -18.01 -5.04 -6.17
N ILE A 236 -17.33 -6.07 -6.70
CA ILE A 236 -15.88 -6.09 -6.82
C ILE A 236 -15.43 -6.33 -8.27
N PRO A 237 -14.22 -5.91 -8.66
CA PRO A 237 -13.74 -6.06 -10.04
C PRO A 237 -13.66 -7.50 -10.53
N GLU A 238 -13.34 -8.42 -9.62
CA GLU A 238 -13.11 -9.84 -9.91
C GLU A 238 -14.40 -10.61 -10.19
N ILE A 239 -15.56 -10.09 -9.73
CA ILE A 239 -16.88 -10.69 -9.94
C ILE A 239 -17.75 -9.70 -10.71
N PRO A 240 -17.85 -9.83 -12.05
CA PRO A 240 -18.73 -8.96 -12.85
C PRO A 240 -20.18 -9.07 -12.41
N TYR A 241 -20.80 -7.93 -12.10
CA TYR A 241 -22.14 -7.90 -11.51
C TYR A 241 -23.28 -7.88 -12.55
N ASP A 242 -24.39 -8.52 -12.21
CA ASP A 242 -25.69 -8.36 -12.85
C ASP A 242 -26.57 -7.47 -11.97
N ILE A 243 -26.87 -6.26 -12.43
CA ILE A 243 -27.64 -5.27 -11.68
C ILE A 243 -29.06 -5.76 -11.33
N ASN A 244 -29.65 -6.66 -12.14
CA ASN A 244 -30.97 -7.23 -11.87
C ASN A 244 -30.94 -8.18 -10.66
N LYS A 245 -29.84 -8.91 -10.47
CA LYS A 245 -29.65 -9.75 -9.27
C LYS A 245 -29.47 -8.89 -8.02
N VAL A 246 -28.77 -7.76 -8.12
CA VAL A 246 -28.67 -6.79 -7.04
C VAL A 246 -30.03 -6.19 -6.69
N ALA A 247 -30.80 -5.75 -7.69
CA ALA A 247 -32.16 -5.23 -7.50
C ALA A 247 -33.05 -6.27 -6.83
N THR A 248 -33.03 -7.54 -7.30
CA THR A 248 -33.79 -8.66 -6.71
C THR A 248 -33.43 -8.86 -5.22
N LYS A 249 -32.15 -8.75 -4.85
CA LYS A 249 -31.71 -8.82 -3.44
C LYS A 249 -32.38 -7.72 -2.61
N ILE A 250 -32.36 -6.48 -3.11
CA ILE A 250 -32.97 -5.32 -2.43
C ILE A 250 -34.47 -5.47 -2.30
N GLU A 251 -35.15 -5.89 -3.35
CA GLU A 251 -36.59 -6.15 -3.31
C GLU A 251 -36.98 -7.25 -2.30
N ASN A 252 -36.22 -8.34 -2.24
CA ASN A 252 -36.42 -9.39 -1.27
C ASN A 252 -36.24 -8.91 0.17
N ARG A 253 -35.31 -7.98 0.40
CA ARG A 253 -35.18 -7.32 1.70
C ARG A 253 -36.39 -6.49 2.05
N LYS A 254 -36.88 -5.68 1.10
CA LYS A 254 -38.09 -4.86 1.25
C LYS A 254 -39.32 -5.76 1.59
N LYS A 255 -39.49 -6.89 0.91
CA LYS A 255 -40.59 -7.88 1.21
C LYS A 255 -40.48 -8.45 2.63
N ARG A 256 -39.28 -8.46 3.23
CA ARG A 256 -39.03 -8.88 4.63
C ARG A 256 -39.12 -7.74 5.64
N GLY A 257 -39.60 -6.56 5.22
CA GLY A 257 -39.78 -5.39 6.09
C GLY A 257 -38.50 -4.55 6.28
N LYS A 258 -37.43 -4.79 5.51
CA LYS A 258 -36.21 -3.97 5.51
C LYS A 258 -36.28 -2.91 4.43
N ASN A 259 -36.57 -1.67 4.80
CA ASN A 259 -36.90 -0.60 3.85
C ASN A 259 -35.66 0.17 3.32
N PHE A 260 -34.46 -0.16 3.75
CA PHE A 260 -33.23 0.41 3.24
C PHE A 260 -32.23 -0.67 2.87
N SER A 261 -31.22 -0.31 2.09
CA SER A 261 -30.12 -1.22 1.74
C SER A 261 -28.80 -0.46 1.59
N ILE A 262 -27.74 -1.13 1.95
CA ILE A 262 -26.36 -0.63 1.84
C ILE A 262 -25.62 -1.42 0.76
N VAL A 263 -25.07 -0.72 -0.20
CA VAL A 263 -24.29 -1.27 -1.32
C VAL A 263 -22.88 -0.70 -1.27
N VAL A 264 -21.87 -1.54 -1.19
CA VAL A 264 -20.47 -1.14 -1.38
C VAL A 264 -20.04 -1.50 -2.79
N VAL A 265 -19.39 -0.57 -3.48
CA VAL A 265 -18.91 -0.82 -4.83
C VAL A 265 -17.45 -0.36 -4.96
N ALA A 266 -16.58 -1.27 -5.41
CA ALA A 266 -15.20 -0.91 -5.75
C ALA A 266 -15.18 -0.05 -7.04
N GLU A 267 -14.32 0.97 -7.10
CA GLU A 267 -14.20 1.86 -8.27
C GLU A 267 -13.92 1.12 -9.60
N GLY A 268 -13.32 -0.08 -9.51
CA GLY A 268 -13.04 -0.97 -10.65
C GLY A 268 -14.09 -2.04 -10.91
N ALA A 269 -15.22 -2.04 -10.18
CA ALA A 269 -16.30 -2.98 -10.46
C ALA A 269 -16.90 -2.75 -11.84
N LYS A 270 -17.28 -3.84 -12.53
CA LYS A 270 -17.85 -3.78 -13.87
C LYS A 270 -19.09 -4.65 -14.00
N PRO A 271 -20.07 -4.25 -14.83
CA PRO A 271 -21.20 -5.10 -15.14
C PRO A 271 -20.77 -6.30 -15.99
N LYS A 272 -21.57 -7.38 -15.95
CA LYS A 272 -21.28 -8.63 -16.66
C LYS A 272 -21.14 -8.43 -18.19
N ASP A 273 -21.92 -7.53 -18.74
CA ASP A 273 -21.96 -7.27 -20.19
C ASP A 273 -21.39 -5.87 -20.52
N GLY A 274 -20.39 -5.39 -19.75
CA GLY A 274 -19.83 -4.05 -19.95
C GLY A 274 -18.40 -3.89 -19.39
N GLU A 275 -17.94 -2.66 -19.51
CA GLU A 275 -16.59 -2.27 -19.11
C GLU A 275 -16.59 -1.47 -17.81
N MET A 276 -15.40 -1.31 -17.20
CA MET A 276 -15.20 -0.43 -16.05
C MET A 276 -15.55 1.01 -16.37
N VAL A 277 -16.10 1.73 -15.42
CA VAL A 277 -16.36 3.16 -15.57
C VAL A 277 -15.07 3.95 -15.43
N VAL A 278 -14.67 4.64 -16.49
CA VAL A 278 -13.45 5.42 -16.55
C VAL A 278 -13.83 6.91 -16.60
N GLN A 279 -13.40 7.68 -15.59
CA GLN A 279 -13.63 9.14 -15.56
C GLN A 279 -12.73 9.89 -16.53
N ASN A 280 -11.49 9.44 -16.70
CA ASN A 280 -10.53 10.09 -17.60
C ASN A 280 -9.39 9.14 -17.95
N ILE A 281 -9.04 9.05 -19.22
CA ILE A 281 -7.84 8.36 -19.69
C ILE A 281 -6.77 9.43 -19.86
N ARG A 282 -5.90 9.57 -18.86
CA ARG A 282 -4.70 10.41 -18.98
C ARG A 282 -3.59 9.60 -19.62
N ASN A 283 -3.54 9.59 -20.95
CA ASN A 283 -2.37 9.07 -21.67
C ASN A 283 -1.19 10.03 -21.45
N ASN A 284 -0.49 9.86 -20.35
CA ASN A 284 0.71 10.66 -20.04
C ASN A 284 1.97 10.11 -20.73
N GLY A 285 1.85 9.07 -21.57
CA GLY A 285 2.98 8.43 -22.26
C GLY A 285 4.04 7.81 -21.32
N ALA A 286 3.99 8.14 -20.03
CA ALA A 286 5.00 7.74 -19.04
C ALA A 286 4.94 6.27 -18.65
N GLY A 287 4.01 5.55 -19.23
CA GLY A 287 3.87 4.15 -18.92
C GLY A 287 3.42 3.81 -17.51
N VAL A 288 2.91 4.78 -16.79
CA VAL A 288 2.18 4.58 -15.54
C VAL A 288 0.71 4.47 -15.91
N ASP A 289 0.00 3.48 -15.34
CA ASP A 289 -1.46 3.41 -15.47
C ASP A 289 -2.10 4.61 -14.76
N ASN A 290 -2.38 5.63 -15.53
CA ASN A 290 -3.01 6.87 -15.11
C ASN A 290 -4.52 6.87 -15.40
N THR A 291 -5.10 5.71 -15.70
CA THR A 291 -6.55 5.55 -15.84
C THR A 291 -7.21 5.97 -14.52
N LYS A 292 -8.01 7.01 -14.57
CA LYS A 292 -8.80 7.44 -13.42
C LYS A 292 -10.11 6.67 -13.42
N LEU A 293 -10.18 5.64 -12.60
CA LEU A 293 -11.43 4.91 -12.33
C LEU A 293 -12.35 5.75 -11.45
N GLY A 294 -13.62 5.37 -11.38
CA GLY A 294 -14.61 5.94 -10.49
C GLY A 294 -15.86 6.46 -11.23
N GLY A 295 -16.91 6.69 -10.45
CA GLY A 295 -18.24 7.04 -10.93
C GLY A 295 -19.16 5.83 -11.10
N VAL A 296 -18.67 4.62 -10.90
CA VAL A 296 -19.49 3.39 -10.95
C VAL A 296 -20.58 3.40 -9.89
N GLY A 297 -20.30 3.95 -8.70
CA GLY A 297 -21.32 4.09 -7.65
C GLY A 297 -22.51 4.93 -8.06
N GLN A 298 -22.29 6.00 -8.82
CA GLN A 298 -23.38 6.82 -9.37
C GLN A 298 -24.21 6.04 -10.42
N VAL A 299 -23.52 5.26 -11.27
CA VAL A 299 -24.20 4.41 -12.27
C VAL A 299 -25.06 3.36 -11.58
N VAL A 300 -24.49 2.64 -10.61
CA VAL A 300 -25.21 1.61 -9.81
C VAL A 300 -26.38 2.22 -9.06
N ALA A 301 -26.21 3.38 -8.41
CA ALA A 301 -27.31 4.04 -7.70
C ALA A 301 -28.48 4.37 -8.63
N LYS A 302 -28.19 4.97 -9.80
CA LYS A 302 -29.21 5.30 -10.79
C LYS A 302 -29.95 4.06 -11.29
N GLN A 303 -29.23 3.01 -11.66
CA GLN A 303 -29.83 1.76 -12.14
C GLN A 303 -30.72 1.08 -11.07
N LEU A 304 -30.28 1.08 -9.80
CA LEU A 304 -31.07 0.51 -8.72
C LEU A 304 -32.32 1.33 -8.41
N GLU A 305 -32.26 2.66 -8.50
CA GLU A 305 -33.43 3.53 -8.36
C GLU A 305 -34.48 3.22 -9.46
N GLU A 306 -34.03 3.11 -10.73
CA GLU A 306 -34.87 2.79 -11.87
C GLU A 306 -35.54 1.40 -11.73
N LEU A 307 -34.83 0.37 -11.25
CA LEU A 307 -35.30 -1.00 -11.15
C LEU A 307 -36.20 -1.24 -9.93
N THR A 308 -35.91 -0.59 -8.80
CA THR A 308 -36.59 -0.89 -7.53
C THR A 308 -37.63 0.15 -7.13
N GLY A 309 -37.61 1.33 -7.75
CA GLY A 309 -38.42 2.48 -7.37
C GLY A 309 -38.10 3.06 -5.99
N LEU A 310 -36.98 2.63 -5.37
CA LEU A 310 -36.47 3.21 -4.12
C LEU A 310 -35.46 4.29 -4.43
N GLU A 311 -35.54 5.41 -3.74
CA GLU A 311 -34.56 6.49 -3.85
C GLU A 311 -33.15 5.95 -3.53
N ALA A 312 -32.18 6.18 -4.41
CA ALA A 312 -30.80 5.76 -4.23
C ALA A 312 -29.84 6.96 -4.20
N ARG A 313 -28.84 6.89 -3.34
CA ARG A 313 -27.82 7.95 -3.18
C ARG A 313 -26.43 7.35 -3.19
N ASN A 314 -25.53 7.96 -3.96
CA ASN A 314 -24.13 7.58 -4.01
C ASN A 314 -23.28 8.50 -3.13
N THR A 315 -22.28 7.92 -2.46
CA THR A 315 -21.19 8.59 -1.76
C THR A 315 -19.90 7.99 -2.28
N THR A 316 -18.97 8.83 -2.74
CA THR A 316 -17.63 8.40 -3.18
C THR A 316 -16.60 8.85 -2.16
N LEU A 317 -15.88 7.93 -1.54
CA LEU A 317 -14.85 8.27 -0.55
C LEU A 317 -13.59 8.85 -1.19
N GLY A 318 -13.14 8.29 -2.28
CA GLY A 318 -11.94 8.74 -2.98
C GLY A 318 -10.73 8.86 -2.04
N TYR A 319 -10.04 10.00 -2.12
CA TYR A 319 -8.79 10.24 -1.38
C TYR A 319 -8.93 10.28 0.16
N MET A 320 -10.12 10.34 0.72
CA MET A 320 -10.30 10.21 2.18
C MET A 320 -9.77 8.89 2.71
N GLN A 321 -9.75 7.83 1.89
CA GLN A 321 -9.21 6.53 2.25
C GLN A 321 -7.67 6.47 2.30
N ARG A 322 -6.97 7.47 1.74
CA ARG A 322 -5.51 7.54 1.72
C ARG A 322 -4.93 8.33 2.88
N GLY A 323 -5.70 9.30 3.38
CA GLY A 323 -5.25 10.27 4.39
C GLY A 323 -5.53 9.86 5.82
N GLY A 324 -5.13 10.74 6.71
CA GLY A 324 -5.44 10.63 8.14
C GLY A 324 -4.46 9.78 8.95
N THR A 325 -4.77 9.69 10.22
CA THR A 325 -3.97 8.96 11.21
C THR A 325 -4.07 7.45 10.99
N PRO A 326 -2.94 6.70 10.89
CA PRO A 326 -2.98 5.26 10.75
C PRO A 326 -3.61 4.57 11.96
N THR A 327 -4.37 3.52 11.72
CA THR A 327 -4.88 2.63 12.78
C THR A 327 -3.75 2.03 13.60
N ALA A 328 -4.06 1.50 14.78
CA ALA A 328 -3.08 0.77 15.59
C ALA A 328 -2.48 -0.41 14.80
N PHE A 329 -3.31 -1.09 13.99
CA PHE A 329 -2.85 -2.21 13.15
C PHE A 329 -1.80 -1.75 12.15
N ASP A 330 -2.08 -0.70 11.35
CA ASP A 330 -1.13 -0.20 10.35
C ASP A 330 0.15 0.38 10.99
N ARG A 331 0.07 1.01 12.17
CA ARG A 331 1.28 1.47 12.89
C ARG A 331 2.20 0.30 13.26
N VAL A 332 1.63 -0.79 13.78
CA VAL A 332 2.39 -1.99 14.17
C VAL A 332 2.93 -2.71 12.95
N LEU A 333 2.10 -2.91 11.91
CA LEU A 333 2.49 -3.54 10.66
C LEU A 333 3.62 -2.77 9.97
N SER A 334 3.46 -1.46 9.81
CA SER A 334 4.47 -0.57 9.24
C SER A 334 5.79 -0.60 10.01
N THR A 335 5.72 -0.60 11.36
CA THR A 335 6.91 -0.72 12.21
C THR A 335 7.62 -2.05 11.97
N LYS A 336 6.88 -3.16 11.93
CA LYS A 336 7.42 -4.50 11.63
C LYS A 336 8.09 -4.54 10.26
N TYR A 337 7.46 -3.97 9.23
CA TYR A 337 7.99 -3.90 7.88
C TYR A 337 9.29 -3.08 7.81
N GLY A 338 9.31 -1.90 8.42
CA GLY A 338 10.50 -1.05 8.42
C GLY A 338 11.69 -1.69 9.16
N SER A 339 11.45 -2.30 10.31
CA SER A 339 12.48 -3.02 11.05
C SER A 339 13.03 -4.22 10.25
N LYS A 340 12.14 -5.03 9.63
CA LYS A 340 12.56 -6.17 8.80
C LYS A 340 13.31 -5.74 7.54
N ALA A 341 12.92 -4.63 6.93
CA ALA A 341 13.63 -4.09 5.78
C ALA A 341 15.10 -3.76 6.14
N MET A 342 15.32 -3.10 7.27
CA MET A 342 16.68 -2.80 7.73
C MET A 342 17.47 -4.07 8.11
N GLU A 343 16.83 -5.06 8.72
CA GLU A 343 17.43 -6.38 9.00
C GLU A 343 17.92 -7.05 7.70
N LEU A 344 17.07 -7.11 6.66
CA LEU A 344 17.45 -7.67 5.35
C LEU A 344 18.63 -6.93 4.72
N ALA A 345 18.68 -5.60 4.85
CA ALA A 345 19.79 -4.80 4.34
C ALA A 345 21.09 -5.12 5.10
N LEU A 346 21.06 -5.23 6.43
CA LEU A 346 22.21 -5.63 7.26
C LEU A 346 22.71 -7.04 6.95
N GLU A 347 21.79 -7.94 6.54
CA GLU A 347 22.11 -9.30 6.10
C GLU A 347 22.61 -9.37 4.63
N GLY A 348 22.62 -8.24 3.91
CA GLY A 348 22.98 -8.19 2.48
C GLY A 348 21.97 -8.84 1.54
N LYS A 349 20.72 -9.06 1.98
CA LYS A 349 19.63 -9.68 1.20
C LYS A 349 18.94 -8.66 0.29
N PHE A 350 19.69 -8.07 -0.61
CA PHE A 350 19.20 -7.09 -1.57
C PHE A 350 18.37 -7.73 -2.69
N GLY A 351 17.65 -6.90 -3.45
CA GLY A 351 16.75 -7.36 -4.52
C GLY A 351 15.51 -8.06 -4.00
N THR A 352 15.10 -7.78 -2.76
CA THR A 352 13.95 -8.43 -2.11
C THR A 352 12.88 -7.42 -1.66
N LEU A 353 11.65 -7.91 -1.53
CA LEU A 353 10.52 -7.23 -0.88
C LEU A 353 10.31 -7.85 0.51
N VAL A 354 10.10 -7.02 1.52
CA VAL A 354 9.58 -7.51 2.81
C VAL A 354 8.15 -7.97 2.62
N VAL A 355 7.80 -9.16 3.10
CA VAL A 355 6.47 -9.73 2.96
C VAL A 355 5.97 -10.33 4.26
N ILE A 356 4.66 -10.59 4.33
CA ILE A 356 4.06 -11.49 5.31
C ILE A 356 3.58 -12.74 4.59
N LYS A 357 4.03 -13.91 5.06
CA LYS A 357 3.62 -15.24 4.62
C LYS A 357 3.23 -16.07 5.84
N ASN A 358 2.05 -16.67 5.82
CA ASN A 358 1.51 -17.46 6.96
C ASN A 358 1.57 -16.68 8.29
N GLY A 359 1.23 -15.39 8.24
CA GLY A 359 1.23 -14.49 9.40
C GLY A 359 2.63 -14.10 9.93
N LYS A 360 3.72 -14.50 9.26
CA LYS A 360 5.11 -14.21 9.68
C LYS A 360 5.80 -13.30 8.69
N LEU A 361 6.70 -12.44 9.22
CA LEU A 361 7.61 -11.64 8.40
C LEU A 361 8.60 -12.54 7.67
N ASP A 362 8.75 -12.30 6.39
CA ASP A 362 9.65 -13.00 5.47
C ASP A 362 10.13 -12.02 4.38
N SER A 363 10.80 -12.52 3.36
CA SER A 363 11.18 -11.80 2.15
C SER A 363 10.81 -12.61 0.91
N ALA A 364 10.53 -11.91 -0.19
CA ALA A 364 10.37 -12.49 -1.52
C ALA A 364 11.31 -11.77 -2.49
N SER A 365 11.79 -12.44 -3.54
CA SER A 365 12.56 -11.76 -4.57
C SER A 365 11.68 -10.71 -5.28
N LEU A 366 12.26 -9.58 -5.66
CA LEU A 366 11.54 -8.59 -6.46
C LEU A 366 11.12 -9.16 -7.83
N GLU A 367 11.85 -10.14 -8.35
CA GLU A 367 11.50 -10.85 -9.57
C GLU A 367 10.20 -11.66 -9.42
N ASP A 368 10.04 -12.39 -8.30
CA ASP A 368 8.80 -13.13 -8.00
C ASP A 368 7.62 -12.21 -7.79
N VAL A 369 7.85 -11.06 -7.13
CA VAL A 369 6.81 -10.05 -6.87
C VAL A 369 6.30 -9.45 -8.17
N VAL A 370 7.20 -9.07 -9.06
CA VAL A 370 6.86 -8.42 -10.35
C VAL A 370 6.37 -9.42 -11.40
N GLY A 371 6.84 -10.67 -11.33
CA GLY A 371 6.58 -11.73 -12.29
C GLY A 371 7.62 -11.78 -13.41
N ASN A 372 8.06 -12.99 -13.72
CA ASN A 372 9.19 -13.30 -14.60
C ASN A 372 9.05 -12.83 -16.07
N ASN A 373 7.84 -12.49 -16.51
CA ASN A 373 7.58 -12.07 -17.90
C ASN A 373 7.51 -10.54 -18.08
N THR A 374 7.73 -9.78 -17.02
CA THR A 374 7.67 -8.32 -17.08
C THR A 374 8.99 -7.76 -17.61
N LYS A 375 9.00 -7.12 -18.79
CA LYS A 375 10.19 -6.50 -19.37
C LYS A 375 10.74 -5.38 -18.49
N ILE A 376 12.06 -5.21 -18.49
CA ILE A 376 12.74 -4.07 -17.83
C ILE A 376 12.22 -2.76 -18.43
N GLY A 377 11.91 -1.78 -17.58
CA GLY A 377 11.30 -0.53 -17.99
C GLY A 377 9.85 -0.64 -18.45
N ALA A 378 9.23 -1.83 -18.32
CA ALA A 378 7.84 -2.00 -18.69
C ALA A 378 6.94 -1.09 -17.85
N VAL A 379 6.05 -0.47 -18.58
CA VAL A 379 5.00 0.39 -18.08
C VAL A 379 4.16 -0.36 -17.06
N SER A 380 4.01 0.21 -15.86
CA SER A 380 3.01 -0.24 -14.93
C SER A 380 1.63 0.17 -15.43
N GLY A 381 1.05 -0.66 -16.26
CA GLY A 381 -0.33 -0.56 -16.68
C GLY A 381 -0.93 -1.93 -16.51
N ASN A 382 -2.16 -1.99 -16.15
CA ASN A 382 -2.89 -3.22 -15.95
C ASN A 382 -3.07 -3.94 -17.27
N THR A 383 -2.01 -4.57 -17.69
CA THR A 383 -2.09 -5.59 -18.72
C THR A 383 -2.40 -6.92 -18.04
N ALA A 384 -2.90 -7.89 -18.79
CA ALA A 384 -3.08 -9.27 -18.32
C ALA A 384 -1.79 -9.91 -17.76
N GLU A 385 -0.66 -9.20 -17.84
CA GLU A 385 0.69 -9.59 -17.44
C GLU A 385 1.08 -9.12 -16.02
N SER A 386 0.26 -8.28 -15.33
CA SER A 386 0.61 -7.83 -13.98
C SER A 386 0.32 -8.92 -12.95
N ASN A 387 1.34 -9.22 -12.13
CA ASN A 387 1.26 -10.22 -11.07
C ASN A 387 0.60 -9.64 -9.80
N LEU A 388 -0.65 -9.16 -9.93
CA LEU A 388 -1.38 -8.57 -8.80
C LEU A 388 -2.08 -9.62 -7.95
N ARG A 389 -2.05 -9.42 -6.63
CA ARG A 389 -2.86 -10.18 -5.69
C ARG A 389 -4.31 -9.71 -5.80
N LYS A 390 -5.20 -10.61 -6.19
CA LYS A 390 -6.64 -10.34 -6.38
C LYS A 390 -7.49 -11.24 -5.50
N VAL A 391 -8.73 -10.82 -5.25
CA VAL A 391 -9.74 -11.67 -4.62
C VAL A 391 -10.05 -12.85 -5.54
N THR A 392 -10.13 -14.05 -4.98
CA THR A 392 -10.53 -15.26 -5.69
C THR A 392 -11.84 -15.79 -5.16
N MET A 393 -12.55 -16.60 -5.96
CA MET A 393 -13.83 -17.20 -5.55
C MET A 393 -13.70 -18.14 -4.35
N ASP A 394 -12.51 -18.69 -4.14
CA ASP A 394 -12.21 -19.60 -3.02
C ASP A 394 -11.70 -18.87 -1.77
N ASP A 395 -11.60 -17.54 -1.82
CA ASP A 395 -11.15 -16.73 -0.69
C ASP A 395 -12.11 -16.85 0.49
N ASP A 396 -11.60 -16.96 1.69
CA ASP A 396 -12.42 -17.09 2.90
C ASP A 396 -13.28 -15.84 3.16
N LEU A 397 -12.84 -14.66 2.71
CA LEU A 397 -13.67 -13.45 2.76
C LEU A 397 -14.88 -13.54 1.82
N VAL A 398 -14.72 -14.11 0.64
CA VAL A 398 -15.82 -14.33 -0.30
C VAL A 398 -16.83 -15.32 0.28
N LYS A 399 -16.36 -16.43 0.86
CA LYS A 399 -17.21 -17.41 1.54
C LYS A 399 -17.96 -16.76 2.71
N ALA A 400 -17.24 -16.06 3.59
CA ALA A 400 -17.83 -15.37 4.73
C ALA A 400 -18.91 -14.35 4.32
N ALA A 401 -18.63 -13.53 3.29
CA ALA A 401 -19.60 -12.57 2.75
C ALA A 401 -20.90 -13.27 2.28
N ARG A 402 -20.77 -14.38 1.52
CA ARG A 402 -21.91 -15.16 1.04
C ARG A 402 -22.70 -15.81 2.18
N ASP A 403 -22.01 -16.39 3.17
CA ASP A 403 -22.61 -17.08 4.30
C ASP A 403 -23.46 -16.14 5.18
N ILE A 404 -23.03 -14.89 5.35
CA ILE A 404 -23.81 -13.86 6.06
C ILE A 404 -24.84 -13.16 5.14
N GLY A 405 -24.92 -13.56 3.88
CA GLY A 405 -25.93 -13.13 2.93
C GLY A 405 -25.63 -11.84 2.18
N ILE A 406 -24.37 -11.39 2.12
CA ILE A 406 -23.96 -10.30 1.22
C ILE A 406 -24.05 -10.80 -0.22
N ASN A 407 -24.71 -10.03 -1.09
CA ASN A 407 -24.83 -10.33 -2.52
C ASN A 407 -23.62 -9.74 -3.25
N LEU A 408 -22.97 -10.53 -4.09
CA LEU A 408 -21.78 -10.10 -4.86
C LEU A 408 -22.13 -9.72 -6.32
N GLY A 409 -23.42 -9.70 -6.66
CA GLY A 409 -23.90 -9.34 -8.00
C GLY A 409 -23.92 -10.51 -8.99
N ASP A 410 -23.55 -11.72 -8.58
CA ASP A 410 -23.45 -12.92 -9.43
C ASP A 410 -24.61 -13.92 -9.27
#